data_c187869cbb1e8250c896ce3ba4675c12
#
_entry.id   c187869cbb1e8250c896ce3ba4675c12
#
_cell.length_a   1.000
_cell.length_b   1.000
_cell.length_c   1.000
_cell.angle_alpha   90.00
_cell.angle_beta   90.00
_cell.angle_gamma   90.00
#
_symmetry.space_group_name_H-M   'P 1'
#
loop_
_entity.id
_entity.type
_entity.pdbx_description
1 polymer ?
#
loop_
_entity_poly.entity_id
_entity_poly.type
_entity_poly.pdbx_seq_one_letter_code
_entity_poly.pdbx_strand_id
1 'polypeptide(L)'
;MIRLLMTLLLAAASVPAVAALQVFATVPEWGALVREIGGDKVSVFVATTALQDPHRIQARPSLLAQARRADLVVATGADLEVGWLPLVIRDSGNAGIQPGRPGHFEAARFVTLLDVPVVVDRSQGDVHAAGNPHI
;
A
#
# COMPACT_ATOMS: atom_id res chain seq x y z
N MET A 1 -39.77 -16.86 34.53
CA MET A 1 -39.41 -15.45 34.33
C MET A 1 -37.90 -15.22 34.35
N ILE A 2 -37.11 -15.80 35.24
CA ILE A 2 -35.63 -15.60 35.31
C ILE A 2 -34.88 -16.10 34.06
N ARG A 3 -35.31 -17.20 33.42
CA ARG A 3 -34.68 -17.73 32.19
C ARG A 3 -34.87 -16.83 30.95
N LEU A 4 -35.96 -16.08 30.87
CA LEU A 4 -36.25 -15.15 29.78
C LEU A 4 -35.40 -13.84 29.88
N LEU A 5 -35.11 -13.40 31.10
CA LEU A 5 -34.24 -12.24 31.33
C LEU A 5 -32.77 -12.54 31.01
N MET A 6 -32.29 -13.76 31.24
CA MET A 6 -30.90 -14.16 30.93
C MET A 6 -30.63 -14.24 29.41
N THR A 7 -31.62 -14.64 28.61
CA THR A 7 -31.51 -14.69 27.16
C THR A 7 -31.52 -13.29 26.53
N LEU A 8 -32.22 -12.33 27.11
CA LEU A 8 -32.25 -10.96 26.63
C LEU A 8 -30.95 -10.19 26.92
N LEU A 9 -30.23 -10.53 27.98
CA LEU A 9 -28.96 -9.89 28.35
C LEU A 9 -27.80 -10.32 27.44
N LEU A 10 -27.85 -11.53 26.86
CA LEU A 10 -26.80 -12.03 25.94
C LEU A 10 -26.90 -11.43 24.52
N ALA A 11 -28.07 -10.92 24.14
CA ALA A 11 -28.30 -10.33 22.82
C ALA A 11 -27.78 -8.89 22.68
N ALA A 12 -27.41 -8.23 23.79
CA ALA A 12 -27.03 -6.81 23.80
C ALA A 12 -25.53 -6.52 23.59
N ALA A 13 -24.69 -7.54 23.41
CA ALA A 13 -23.22 -7.38 23.39
C ALA A 13 -22.55 -7.61 22.02
N SER A 14 -23.29 -7.56 20.92
CA SER A 14 -22.69 -7.58 19.59
C SER A 14 -22.20 -6.17 19.21
N VAL A 15 -21.01 -5.81 19.69
CA VAL A 15 -20.29 -4.65 19.14
C VAL A 15 -19.90 -5.01 17.71
N PRO A 16 -20.32 -4.26 16.68
CA PRO A 16 -19.86 -4.51 15.32
C PRO A 16 -18.33 -4.35 15.28
N ALA A 17 -17.61 -5.42 15.04
CA ALA A 17 -16.19 -5.35 14.77
C ALA A 17 -16.02 -4.63 13.43
N VAL A 18 -15.51 -3.41 13.44
CA VAL A 18 -15.09 -2.73 12.20
C VAL A 18 -13.89 -3.50 11.68
N ALA A 19 -14.02 -4.06 10.46
CA ALA A 19 -12.90 -4.75 9.84
C ALA A 19 -11.74 -3.78 9.62
N ALA A 20 -10.51 -4.21 9.97
CA ALA A 20 -9.33 -3.38 9.75
C ALA A 20 -9.09 -3.17 8.26
N LEU A 21 -8.75 -1.94 7.88
CA LEU A 21 -8.41 -1.54 6.51
C LEU A 21 -7.18 -2.34 6.03
N GLN A 22 -7.32 -3.05 4.91
CA GLN A 22 -6.24 -3.84 4.34
C GLN A 22 -5.32 -2.95 3.51
N VAL A 23 -4.07 -2.76 3.95
CA VAL A 23 -3.12 -1.87 3.30
C VAL A 23 -1.99 -2.66 2.67
N PHE A 24 -1.71 -2.38 1.40
CA PHE A 24 -0.56 -2.86 0.65
C PHE A 24 0.47 -1.74 0.57
N ALA A 25 1.52 -1.80 1.39
CA ALA A 25 2.64 -0.88 1.35
C ALA A 25 3.75 -1.45 0.45
N THR A 26 4.36 -0.64 -0.39
CA THR A 26 5.41 -1.07 -1.32
C THR A 26 6.72 -1.31 -0.60
N VAL A 27 7.10 -0.44 0.33
CA VAL A 27 8.36 -0.47 1.07
C VAL A 27 8.13 -0.43 2.58
N PRO A 28 9.11 -0.88 3.39
CA PRO A 28 8.98 -0.97 4.85
C PRO A 28 8.65 0.36 5.53
N GLU A 29 9.18 1.47 5.03
CA GLU A 29 9.00 2.82 5.58
C GLU A 29 7.52 3.20 5.57
N TRP A 30 6.84 3.02 4.45
CA TRP A 30 5.39 3.26 4.35
C TRP A 30 4.60 2.29 5.22
N GLY A 31 5.05 1.03 5.29
CA GLY A 31 4.43 0.05 6.18
C GLY A 31 4.51 0.44 7.65
N ALA A 32 5.63 1.00 8.09
CA ALA A 32 5.82 1.49 9.45
C ALA A 32 4.94 2.72 9.73
N LEU A 33 4.95 3.70 8.83
CA LEU A 33 4.16 4.92 8.95
C LEU A 33 2.65 4.63 9.01
N VAL A 34 2.16 3.73 8.14
CA VAL A 34 0.74 3.35 8.12
C VAL A 34 0.33 2.67 9.42
N ARG A 35 1.17 1.81 10.01
CA ARG A 35 0.89 1.18 11.31
C ARG A 35 0.86 2.20 12.44
N GLU A 36 1.79 3.15 12.42
CA GLU A 36 1.86 4.22 13.43
C GLU A 36 0.58 5.09 13.41
N ILE A 37 0.14 5.47 12.21
CA ILE A 37 -1.05 6.33 12.04
C ILE A 37 -2.35 5.55 12.28
N GLY A 38 -2.44 4.32 11.76
CA GLY A 38 -3.68 3.55 11.71
C GLY A 38 -3.94 2.70 12.96
N GLY A 39 -2.90 2.35 13.72
CA GLY A 39 -2.99 1.51 14.92
C GLY A 39 -3.71 0.19 14.64
N ASP A 40 -4.72 -0.11 15.45
CA ASP A 40 -5.57 -1.31 15.35
C ASP A 40 -6.59 -1.28 14.20
N LYS A 41 -6.74 -0.13 13.52
CA LYS A 41 -7.68 0.05 12.41
C LYS A 41 -7.11 -0.39 11.05
N VAL A 42 -5.83 -0.79 10.99
CA VAL A 42 -5.18 -1.19 9.75
C VAL A 42 -4.53 -2.57 9.87
N SER A 43 -4.55 -3.32 8.77
CA SER A 43 -3.78 -4.55 8.58
C SER A 43 -2.83 -4.32 7.41
N VAL A 44 -1.52 -4.28 7.69
CA VAL A 44 -0.52 -3.82 6.72
C VAL A 44 0.33 -4.98 6.20
N PHE A 45 0.25 -5.23 4.91
CA PHE A 45 1.19 -6.06 4.17
C PHE A 45 2.27 -5.16 3.55
N VAL A 46 3.54 -5.57 3.64
CA VAL A 46 4.67 -4.88 3.01
C VAL A 46 5.23 -5.76 1.90
N ALA A 47 5.32 -5.20 0.70
CA ALA A 47 5.70 -5.95 -0.51
C ALA A 47 7.19 -6.29 -0.57
N THR A 48 8.03 -5.43 0.00
CA THR A 48 9.50 -5.57 0.00
C THR A 48 10.06 -5.65 1.40
N THR A 49 11.34 -5.99 1.50
CA THR A 49 12.12 -5.91 2.74
C THR A 49 13.19 -4.83 2.59
N ALA A 50 13.78 -4.39 3.70
CA ALA A 50 14.87 -3.40 3.71
C ALA A 50 16.14 -3.85 2.95
N LEU A 51 16.26 -5.15 2.65
CA LEU A 51 17.41 -5.73 1.93
C LEU A 51 17.13 -5.95 0.44
N GLN A 52 15.94 -5.63 -0.04
CA GLN A 52 15.54 -5.76 -1.44
C GLN A 52 15.59 -4.41 -2.15
N ASP A 53 16.09 -4.43 -3.38
CA ASP A 53 16.01 -3.28 -4.27
C ASP A 53 14.55 -3.06 -4.70
N PRO A 54 13.90 -1.96 -4.32
CA PRO A 54 12.49 -1.71 -4.62
C PRO A 54 12.21 -1.50 -6.12
N HIS A 55 13.23 -1.22 -6.94
CA HIS A 55 13.10 -1.11 -8.39
C HIS A 55 12.96 -2.49 -9.06
N ARG A 56 13.50 -3.55 -8.45
CA ARG A 56 13.72 -4.87 -9.07
C ARG A 56 12.91 -6.00 -8.41
N ILE A 57 11.66 -5.72 -8.11
CA ILE A 57 10.76 -6.72 -7.55
C ILE A 57 10.05 -7.48 -8.68
N GLN A 58 9.88 -8.78 -8.51
CA GLN A 58 9.07 -9.58 -9.42
C GLN A 58 7.59 -9.50 -9.03
N ALA A 59 6.71 -9.31 -10.01
CA ALA A 59 5.26 -9.35 -9.84
C ALA A 59 4.78 -10.79 -9.63
N ARG A 60 5.09 -11.38 -8.46
CA ARG A 60 4.77 -12.77 -8.12
C ARG A 60 3.32 -12.93 -7.67
N PRO A 61 2.72 -14.14 -7.80
CA PRO A 61 1.32 -14.40 -7.44
C PRO A 61 0.93 -13.99 -6.02
N SER A 62 1.87 -14.09 -5.06
CA SER A 62 1.62 -13.66 -3.68
C SER A 62 1.34 -12.16 -3.56
N LEU A 63 2.04 -11.31 -4.34
CA LEU A 63 1.78 -9.87 -4.39
C LEU A 63 0.41 -9.56 -5.02
N LEU A 64 0.05 -10.26 -6.10
CA LEU A 64 -1.25 -10.13 -6.72
C LEU A 64 -2.39 -10.50 -5.76
N ALA A 65 -2.22 -11.57 -5.00
CA ALA A 65 -3.20 -12.01 -4.01
C ALA A 65 -3.39 -10.98 -2.87
N GLN A 66 -2.33 -10.32 -2.44
CA GLN A 66 -2.42 -9.25 -1.44
C GLN A 66 -3.05 -7.98 -2.03
N ALA A 67 -2.63 -7.55 -3.21
CA ALA A 67 -3.19 -6.39 -3.89
C ALA A 67 -4.70 -6.56 -4.19
N ARG A 68 -5.14 -7.79 -4.51
CA ARG A 68 -6.56 -8.09 -4.74
C ARG A 68 -7.44 -7.80 -3.53
N ARG A 69 -6.92 -7.96 -2.32
CA ARG A 69 -7.64 -7.77 -1.05
C ARG A 69 -7.39 -6.41 -0.42
N ALA A 70 -6.49 -5.61 -0.99
CA ALA A 70 -6.14 -4.31 -0.45
C ALA A 70 -7.27 -3.30 -0.66
N ASP A 71 -7.54 -2.53 0.38
CA ASP A 71 -8.40 -1.36 0.33
C ASP A 71 -7.58 -0.12 -0.05
N LEU A 72 -6.28 -0.12 0.29
CA LEU A 72 -5.34 0.97 0.04
C LEU A 72 -3.98 0.42 -0.40
N VAL A 73 -3.42 0.98 -1.45
CA VAL A 73 -2.00 0.87 -1.82
C VAL A 73 -1.29 2.15 -1.39
N VAL A 74 -0.15 2.00 -0.71
CA VAL A 74 0.75 3.11 -0.37
C VAL A 74 2.09 2.85 -1.03
N ALA A 75 2.42 3.70 -1.99
CA ALA A 75 3.63 3.62 -2.80
C ALA A 75 4.44 4.92 -2.70
N THR A 76 5.72 4.84 -2.99
CA THR A 76 6.57 6.02 -3.12
C THR A 76 6.18 6.79 -4.38
N GLY A 77 6.06 6.14 -5.51
CA GLY A 77 5.87 6.80 -6.81
C GLY A 77 7.19 7.29 -7.38
N ALA A 78 7.13 8.30 -8.27
CA ALA A 78 8.30 8.87 -8.94
C ALA A 78 9.20 7.80 -9.60
N ASP A 79 8.58 6.81 -10.23
CA ASP A 79 9.22 5.68 -10.92
C ASP A 79 9.94 4.65 -10.02
N LEU A 80 9.90 4.76 -8.69
CA LEU A 80 10.54 3.79 -7.80
C LEU A 80 10.05 2.36 -8.05
N GLU A 81 8.73 2.18 -8.14
CA GLU A 81 8.09 0.88 -8.30
C GLU A 81 7.62 0.59 -9.74
N VAL A 82 8.07 1.40 -10.72
CA VAL A 82 7.56 1.35 -12.11
C VAL A 82 7.74 -0.02 -12.77
N GLY A 83 8.78 -0.77 -12.40
CA GLY A 83 9.10 -2.08 -12.99
C GLY A 83 8.14 -3.21 -12.59
N TRP A 84 7.33 -3.05 -11.53
CA TRP A 84 6.52 -4.16 -11.01
C TRP A 84 5.14 -3.77 -10.48
N LEU A 85 5.00 -2.64 -9.77
CA LEU A 85 3.74 -2.27 -9.12
C LEU A 85 2.59 -2.09 -10.10
N PRO A 86 2.76 -1.45 -11.28
CA PRO A 86 1.68 -1.34 -12.27
C PRO A 86 1.16 -2.70 -12.73
N LEU A 87 2.04 -3.71 -12.87
CA LEU A 87 1.66 -5.08 -13.21
C LEU A 87 0.85 -5.73 -12.09
N VAL A 88 1.32 -5.60 -10.84
CA VAL A 88 0.63 -6.14 -9.67
C VAL A 88 -0.77 -5.54 -9.53
N ILE A 89 -0.91 -4.23 -9.64
CA ILE A 89 -2.20 -3.53 -9.51
C ILE A 89 -3.15 -3.96 -10.63
N ARG A 90 -2.71 -3.92 -11.88
CA ARG A 90 -3.52 -4.32 -13.04
C ARG A 90 -3.99 -5.77 -12.91
N ASP A 91 -3.05 -6.70 -12.67
CA ASP A 91 -3.32 -8.14 -12.70
C ASP A 91 -3.98 -8.64 -11.39
N SER A 92 -4.02 -7.82 -10.33
CA SER A 92 -4.83 -8.09 -9.14
C SER A 92 -6.33 -8.09 -9.44
N GLY A 93 -6.77 -7.33 -10.46
CA GLY A 93 -8.19 -7.16 -10.79
C GLY A 93 -8.97 -6.30 -9.78
N ASN A 94 -8.30 -5.65 -8.83
CA ASN A 94 -8.91 -4.79 -7.83
C ASN A 94 -9.13 -3.37 -8.38
N ALA A 95 -10.38 -3.03 -8.69
CA ALA A 95 -10.75 -1.73 -9.24
C ALA A 95 -10.55 -0.56 -8.26
N GLY A 96 -10.56 -0.82 -6.94
CA GLY A 96 -10.47 0.20 -5.89
C GLY A 96 -9.09 0.82 -5.76
N ILE A 97 -8.03 0.06 -6.11
CA ILE A 97 -6.63 0.48 -5.96
C ILE A 97 -5.96 0.89 -7.27
N GLN A 98 -6.72 1.04 -8.36
CA GLN A 98 -6.16 1.50 -9.63
C GLN A 98 -5.68 2.95 -9.54
N PRO A 99 -4.68 3.38 -10.34
CA PRO A 99 -4.24 4.77 -10.38
C PRO A 99 -5.40 5.75 -10.55
N GLY A 100 -5.42 6.81 -9.75
CA GLY A 100 -6.50 7.82 -9.72
C GLY A 100 -7.71 7.43 -8.87
N ARG A 101 -7.73 6.27 -8.23
CA ARG A 101 -8.76 5.87 -7.26
C ARG A 101 -8.36 6.28 -5.83
N PRO A 102 -9.34 6.48 -4.92
CA PRO A 102 -9.03 6.80 -3.52
C PRO A 102 -8.16 5.78 -2.80
N GLY A 103 -8.22 4.50 -3.22
CA GLY A 103 -7.38 3.41 -2.70
C GLY A 103 -5.96 3.37 -3.29
N HIS A 104 -5.52 4.38 -4.04
CA HIS A 104 -4.18 4.45 -4.62
C HIS A 104 -3.47 5.73 -4.17
N PHE A 105 -2.53 5.60 -3.26
CA PHE A 105 -1.73 6.71 -2.73
C PHE A 105 -0.28 6.60 -3.16
N GLU A 106 0.25 7.67 -3.76
CA GLU A 106 1.66 7.84 -4.11
C GLU A 106 2.23 9.05 -3.37
N ALA A 107 3.20 8.82 -2.49
CA ALA A 107 3.75 9.85 -1.61
C ALA A 107 4.44 10.99 -2.40
N ALA A 108 5.15 10.64 -3.47
CA ALA A 108 5.87 11.59 -4.33
C ALA A 108 4.97 12.69 -4.92
N ARG A 109 3.65 12.49 -4.98
CA ARG A 109 2.71 13.53 -5.47
C ARG A 109 2.51 14.69 -4.50
N PHE A 110 2.92 14.53 -3.25
CA PHE A 110 2.69 15.51 -2.18
C PHE A 110 3.95 16.23 -1.73
N VAL A 111 5.08 15.98 -2.42
CA VAL A 111 6.37 16.59 -2.11
C VAL A 111 7.02 17.16 -3.39
N THR A 112 7.92 18.12 -3.22
CA THR A 112 8.78 18.56 -4.32
C THR A 112 9.96 17.62 -4.41
N LEU A 113 10.07 16.91 -5.53
CA LEU A 113 11.19 16.00 -5.77
C LEU A 113 12.46 16.80 -6.08
N LEU A 114 13.58 16.31 -5.55
CA LEU A 114 14.91 16.83 -5.84
C LEU A 114 15.49 16.15 -7.08
N ASP A 115 16.60 16.68 -7.57
CA ASP A 115 17.41 16.08 -8.64
C ASP A 115 16.61 15.72 -9.91
N VAL A 116 15.64 16.56 -10.27
CA VAL A 116 14.89 16.38 -11.53
C VAL A 116 15.84 16.56 -12.70
N PRO A 117 16.12 15.50 -13.50
CA PRO A 117 17.11 15.58 -14.56
C PRO A 117 16.60 16.43 -15.72
N VAL A 118 17.49 17.28 -16.28
CA VAL A 118 17.20 18.03 -17.51
C VAL A 118 17.12 17.10 -18.72
N VAL A 119 17.93 16.03 -18.71
CA VAL A 119 17.97 14.97 -19.72
C VAL A 119 18.07 13.64 -18.99
N VAL A 120 17.19 12.70 -19.35
CA VAL A 120 17.26 11.34 -18.83
C VAL A 120 18.32 10.57 -19.60
N ASP A 121 19.48 10.34 -18.98
CA ASP A 121 20.58 9.58 -19.55
C ASP A 121 20.90 8.38 -18.64
N ARG A 122 20.60 7.19 -19.13
CA ARG A 122 20.82 5.92 -18.42
C ARG A 122 22.30 5.59 -18.20
N SER A 123 23.23 6.27 -18.88
CA SER A 123 24.65 6.12 -18.62
C SER A 123 25.08 6.68 -17.26
N GLN A 124 24.25 7.53 -16.66
CA GLN A 124 24.46 8.14 -15.35
C GLN A 124 23.96 7.28 -14.17
N GLY A 125 23.52 6.06 -14.43
CA GLY A 125 23.03 5.13 -13.42
C GLY A 125 21.50 5.11 -13.30
N ASP A 126 20.99 5.04 -12.09
CA ASP A 126 19.56 4.92 -11.79
C ASP A 126 18.90 6.31 -11.79
N VAL A 127 18.63 6.82 -12.99
CA VAL A 127 18.05 8.16 -13.21
C VAL A 127 16.55 8.05 -13.40
N HIS A 128 15.80 8.75 -12.55
CA HIS A 128 14.34 8.83 -12.60
C HIS A 128 13.88 10.12 -13.28
N ALA A 129 13.01 10.00 -14.26
CA ALA A 129 12.54 11.16 -15.05
C ALA A 129 11.76 12.18 -14.18
N ALA A 130 11.07 11.70 -13.16
CA ALA A 130 10.30 12.54 -12.25
C ALA A 130 11.14 13.22 -11.15
N GLY A 131 12.41 12.83 -10.98
CA GLY A 131 13.29 13.25 -9.89
C GLY A 131 13.62 12.13 -8.92
N ASN A 132 14.35 12.45 -7.86
CA ASN A 132 14.80 11.46 -6.88
C ASN A 132 13.62 10.90 -6.06
N PRO A 133 13.31 9.58 -6.17
CA PRO A 133 12.21 8.95 -5.44
C PRO A 133 12.57 8.54 -4.00
N HIS A 134 13.81 8.70 -3.59
CA HIS A 134 14.28 8.33 -2.24
C HIS A 134 13.98 9.47 -1.26
N ILE A 135 12.73 9.53 -0.80
CA ILE A 135 12.15 10.53 0.11
C ILE A 135 11.89 9.95 1.49
#